data_35936910783a5c841129db8bab436ab5
#
_entry.id   35936910783a5c841129db8bab436ab5
#
_cell.length_a   1.000
_cell.length_b   1.000
_cell.length_c   1.000
_cell.angle_alpha   90.00
_cell.angle_beta   90.00
_cell.angle_gamma   90.00
#
_symmetry.space_group_name_H-M   'P 1'
#
loop_
_entity.id
_entity.type
_entity.pdbx_description
1 polymer ?
#
loop_
_entity_poly.entity_id
_entity_poly.type
_entity_poly.pdbx_seq_one_letter_code
_entity_poly.pdbx_strand_id
1 'polypeptide(L)'
;MKYCPSCGKEIKEKAKFCPKCGKEISENKSSETPKRTVDMIITTTDSIEGRKIKDYLGIVSGEAMMGANIVKDFTAGIRNIIGGRSGQYEETIRKGRREAEKDLEEIADQKGADAVVGASYDYEEMAEGMLWINVTGTAVKLE
;
A
#
# COMPACT_ATOMS: atom_id res chain seq x y z
N MET A 1 12.41 -12.93 26.29
CA MET A 1 12.83 -14.24 25.74
C MET A 1 12.55 -14.23 24.25
N LYS A 2 13.56 -14.51 23.43
CA LYS A 2 13.41 -14.58 21.94
C LYS A 2 13.47 -16.04 21.49
N TYR A 3 12.76 -16.38 20.43
CA TYR A 3 12.75 -17.71 19.83
C TYR A 3 13.34 -17.66 18.42
N CYS A 4 14.04 -18.72 18.04
CA CYS A 4 14.58 -18.82 16.69
C CYS A 4 13.45 -18.94 15.66
N PRO A 5 13.36 -18.04 14.66
CA PRO A 5 12.29 -18.05 13.67
C PRO A 5 12.32 -19.29 12.76
N SER A 6 13.44 -20.00 12.72
CA SER A 6 13.62 -21.17 11.86
C SER A 6 13.32 -22.51 12.54
N CYS A 7 13.54 -22.65 13.85
CA CYS A 7 13.40 -23.94 14.55
C CYS A 7 12.66 -23.85 15.89
N GLY A 8 12.15 -22.68 16.28
CA GLY A 8 11.39 -22.46 17.51
C GLY A 8 12.15 -22.60 18.83
N LYS A 9 13.48 -22.83 18.79
CA LYS A 9 14.29 -22.96 20.01
C LYS A 9 14.44 -21.61 20.70
N GLU A 10 14.32 -21.59 22.01
CA GLU A 10 14.63 -20.44 22.85
C GLU A 10 16.10 -20.04 22.73
N ILE A 11 16.35 -18.76 22.53
CA ILE A 11 17.67 -18.18 22.31
C ILE A 11 17.92 -17.01 23.27
N LYS A 12 19.19 -16.83 23.65
CA LYS A 12 19.61 -15.68 24.47
C LYS A 12 19.49 -14.39 23.65
N GLU A 13 19.09 -13.30 24.29
CA GLU A 13 18.81 -12.01 23.63
C GLU A 13 19.98 -11.42 22.79
N LYS A 14 21.21 -11.85 23.03
CA LYS A 14 22.41 -11.40 22.32
C LYS A 14 23.03 -12.47 21.43
N ALA A 15 22.35 -13.60 21.18
CA ALA A 15 22.90 -14.68 20.37
C ALA A 15 22.86 -14.31 18.88
N LYS A 16 24.03 -14.28 18.23
CA LYS A 16 24.14 -14.05 16.77
C LYS A 16 23.75 -15.28 15.94
N PHE A 17 23.81 -16.48 16.52
CA PHE A 17 23.49 -17.74 15.85
C PHE A 17 22.63 -18.62 16.76
N CYS A 18 21.71 -19.36 16.16
CA CYS A 18 20.89 -20.34 16.90
C CYS A 18 21.74 -21.55 17.30
N PRO A 19 21.86 -21.91 18.59
CA PRO A 19 22.66 -23.03 19.03
C PRO A 19 22.12 -24.40 18.59
N LYS A 20 20.88 -24.47 18.12
CA LYS A 20 20.25 -25.71 17.65
C LYS A 20 20.35 -25.93 16.14
N CYS A 21 20.13 -24.90 15.32
CA CYS A 21 20.10 -25.03 13.85
C CYS A 21 21.22 -24.26 13.14
N GLY A 22 22.08 -23.56 13.87
CA GLY A 22 23.22 -22.82 13.31
C GLY A 22 22.84 -21.58 12.47
N LYS A 23 21.56 -21.30 12.31
CA LYS A 23 21.11 -20.17 11.48
C LYS A 23 21.45 -18.85 12.17
N GLU A 24 21.99 -17.93 11.39
CA GLU A 24 22.27 -16.58 11.86
C GLU A 24 20.97 -15.89 12.28
N ILE A 25 20.95 -15.39 13.51
CA ILE A 25 19.89 -14.59 14.04
C ILE A 25 20.31 -13.14 13.78
N SER A 26 20.25 -12.74 12.51
CA SER A 26 20.28 -11.32 12.21
C SER A 26 19.09 -10.71 12.94
N GLU A 27 19.33 -9.81 13.85
CA GLU A 27 18.30 -8.83 14.17
C GLU A 27 17.95 -8.22 12.82
N ASN A 28 16.76 -8.51 12.33
CA ASN A 28 16.16 -7.75 11.25
C ASN A 28 16.15 -6.30 11.77
N LYS A 29 17.24 -5.60 11.57
CA LYS A 29 17.15 -4.19 11.26
C LYS A 29 16.36 -4.21 9.96
N SER A 30 15.02 -4.22 10.07
CA SER A 30 14.23 -3.52 9.11
C SER A 30 15.02 -2.24 8.88
N SER A 31 15.54 -2.08 7.69
CA SER A 31 16.01 -0.78 7.22
C SER A 31 14.79 0.11 7.27
N GLU A 32 14.49 0.62 8.46
CA GLU A 32 13.69 1.81 8.61
C GLU A 32 14.57 2.90 8.00
N THR A 33 14.49 3.01 6.67
CA THR A 33 14.70 4.30 6.03
C THR A 33 13.86 5.27 6.85
N PRO A 34 14.43 6.38 7.35
CA PRO A 34 13.69 7.33 8.16
C PRO A 34 12.46 7.70 7.34
N LYS A 35 11.29 7.33 7.86
CA LYS A 35 10.00 7.60 7.24
C LYS A 35 9.95 9.11 7.06
N ARG A 36 10.15 9.57 5.82
CA ARG A 36 9.94 10.97 5.49
C ARG A 36 8.48 11.24 5.79
N THR A 37 8.21 12.02 6.83
CA THR A 37 6.88 12.55 7.14
C THR A 37 6.56 13.76 6.26
N VAL A 38 6.94 13.68 4.98
CA VAL A 38 6.54 14.65 3.98
C VAL A 38 5.40 13.98 3.23
N ASP A 39 4.20 14.54 3.35
CA ASP A 39 3.07 14.10 2.56
C ASP A 39 3.48 14.14 1.08
N MET A 40 3.58 12.97 0.46
CA MET A 40 3.96 12.86 -0.95
C MET A 40 2.84 13.45 -1.81
N ILE A 41 3.19 14.31 -2.76
CA ILE A 41 2.20 14.83 -3.71
C ILE A 41 1.87 13.74 -4.72
N ILE A 42 0.61 13.29 -4.73
CA ILE A 42 0.06 12.44 -5.78
C ILE A 42 -0.91 13.30 -6.58
N THR A 43 -0.72 13.42 -7.87
CA THR A 43 -1.57 14.23 -8.74
C THR A 43 -1.90 13.54 -10.06
N THR A 44 -3.08 13.81 -10.59
CA THR A 44 -3.51 13.34 -11.91
C THR A 44 -2.91 14.17 -13.06
N THR A 45 -2.32 15.34 -12.75
CA THR A 45 -1.61 16.16 -13.73
C THR A 45 -0.26 15.52 -14.09
N ASP A 46 0.25 15.83 -15.26
CA ASP A 46 1.56 15.38 -15.75
C ASP A 46 2.74 16.22 -15.24
N SER A 47 2.44 17.30 -14.52
CA SER A 47 3.41 18.22 -13.93
C SER A 47 2.90 18.81 -12.62
N ILE A 48 3.81 19.39 -11.85
CA ILE A 48 3.50 20.09 -10.59
C ILE A 48 3.88 21.56 -10.80
N GLU A 49 2.88 22.44 -10.68
CA GLU A 49 3.10 23.88 -10.85
C GLU A 49 4.11 24.42 -9.83
N GLY A 50 5.06 25.22 -10.30
CA GLY A 50 6.10 25.81 -9.48
C GLY A 50 7.24 24.88 -9.09
N ARG A 51 7.22 23.61 -9.52
CA ARG A 51 8.29 22.64 -9.25
C ARG A 51 8.64 21.86 -10.51
N LYS A 52 9.91 21.85 -10.86
CA LYS A 52 10.37 21.12 -12.04
C LYS A 52 10.64 19.67 -11.71
N ILE A 53 10.26 18.79 -12.63
CA ILE A 53 10.67 17.39 -12.59
C ILE A 53 12.14 17.32 -13.02
N LYS A 54 12.97 16.80 -12.10
CA LYS A 54 14.39 16.57 -12.37
C LYS A 54 14.63 15.22 -13.02
N ASP A 55 14.06 14.17 -12.45
CA ASP A 55 14.22 12.79 -12.90
C ASP A 55 12.90 12.03 -12.85
N TYR A 56 12.69 11.14 -13.83
CA TYR A 56 11.62 10.18 -13.85
C TYR A 56 12.12 8.84 -13.30
N LEU A 57 11.51 8.36 -12.22
CA LEU A 57 11.92 7.14 -11.53
C LEU A 57 11.14 5.90 -11.99
N GLY A 58 10.24 6.10 -12.94
CA GLY A 58 9.45 5.04 -13.56
C GLY A 58 8.04 4.89 -13.01
N ILE A 59 7.34 3.91 -13.53
CA ILE A 59 5.96 3.61 -13.17
C ILE A 59 5.91 3.01 -11.76
N VAL A 60 4.95 3.45 -10.98
CA VAL A 60 4.58 2.90 -9.67
C VAL A 60 3.09 2.58 -9.66
N SER A 61 2.73 1.56 -8.93
CA SER A 61 1.34 1.13 -8.77
C SER A 61 1.09 0.76 -7.32
N GLY A 62 -0.04 1.17 -6.79
CA GLY A 62 -0.51 0.77 -5.46
C GLY A 62 -1.84 0.05 -5.59
N GLU A 63 -2.06 -0.96 -4.78
CA GLU A 63 -3.20 -1.86 -4.91
C GLU A 63 -3.93 -2.05 -3.58
N ALA A 64 -5.24 -2.21 -3.68
CA ALA A 64 -6.08 -2.65 -2.56
C ALA A 64 -7.09 -3.69 -3.04
N MET A 65 -7.21 -4.78 -2.29
CA MET A 65 -8.19 -5.82 -2.55
C MET A 65 -9.27 -5.77 -1.48
N MET A 66 -10.51 -5.50 -1.91
CA MET A 66 -11.67 -5.50 -1.01
C MET A 66 -12.37 -6.86 -1.10
N GLY A 67 -12.43 -7.58 0.02
CA GLY A 67 -12.89 -8.97 0.05
C GLY A 67 -14.41 -9.15 -0.01
N ALA A 68 -14.82 -10.39 -0.30
CA ALA A 68 -16.20 -10.83 -0.54
C ALA A 68 -17.21 -10.50 0.59
N ASN A 69 -16.78 -10.43 1.84
CA ASN A 69 -17.70 -10.15 2.96
C ASN A 69 -18.21 -8.72 2.95
N ILE A 70 -17.41 -7.77 2.50
CA ILE A 70 -17.79 -6.35 2.39
C ILE A 70 -18.81 -6.15 1.28
N VAL A 71 -18.68 -6.90 0.17
CA VAL A 71 -19.58 -6.82 -0.97
C VAL A 71 -20.87 -7.62 -0.74
N LYS A 72 -20.84 -8.72 0.03
CA LYS A 72 -22.06 -9.46 0.41
C LYS A 72 -22.99 -8.66 1.31
N ASP A 73 -22.44 -7.93 2.27
CA ASP A 73 -23.22 -7.00 3.10
C ASP A 73 -23.84 -5.88 2.25
N PHE A 74 -23.16 -5.50 1.18
CA PHE A 74 -23.62 -4.54 0.20
C PHE A 74 -24.80 -5.07 -0.64
N THR A 75 -24.71 -6.26 -1.21
CA THR A 75 -25.78 -6.84 -2.04
C THR A 75 -27.04 -7.18 -1.23
N ALA A 76 -26.90 -7.55 0.04
CA ALA A 76 -28.01 -7.75 0.95
C ALA A 76 -28.72 -6.42 1.31
N GLY A 77 -27.97 -5.31 1.42
CA GLY A 77 -28.50 -3.98 1.68
C GLY A 77 -29.26 -3.36 0.51
N ILE A 78 -28.82 -3.63 -0.74
CA ILE A 78 -29.44 -3.06 -1.97
C ILE A 78 -30.87 -3.56 -2.18
N ARG A 79 -31.22 -4.76 -1.76
CA ARG A 79 -32.59 -5.28 -1.89
C ARG A 79 -33.64 -4.47 -1.13
N ASN A 80 -33.24 -3.65 -0.17
CA ASN A 80 -34.14 -2.87 0.68
C ASN A 80 -34.05 -1.35 0.47
N ILE A 81 -33.21 -0.85 -0.44
CA ILE A 81 -33.05 0.59 -0.66
C ILE A 81 -33.52 0.92 -2.10
N ILE A 82 -34.76 1.26 -2.22
CA ILE A 82 -35.28 1.90 -3.43
C ILE A 82 -34.87 3.37 -3.38
N GLY A 83 -33.85 3.76 -4.18
CA GLY A 83 -33.58 5.14 -4.55
C GLY A 83 -32.60 5.95 -3.70
N GLY A 84 -31.66 5.33 -2.94
CA GLY A 84 -30.64 6.05 -2.18
C GLY A 84 -29.20 5.57 -2.49
N ARG A 85 -28.22 6.49 -2.51
CA ARG A 85 -26.80 6.13 -2.50
C ARG A 85 -26.51 5.32 -1.24
N SER A 86 -25.91 4.15 -1.39
CA SER A 86 -25.47 3.37 -0.24
C SER A 86 -24.21 4.00 0.35
N GLY A 87 -24.34 4.73 1.46
CA GLY A 87 -23.21 5.36 2.16
C GLY A 87 -22.13 4.37 2.57
N GLN A 88 -22.50 3.14 2.89
CA GLN A 88 -21.59 2.06 3.23
C GLN A 88 -20.70 1.65 2.05
N TYR A 89 -21.22 1.62 0.84
CA TYR A 89 -20.47 1.32 -0.37
C TYR A 89 -19.48 2.42 -0.71
N GLU A 90 -19.92 3.67 -0.64
CA GLU A 90 -19.04 4.82 -0.85
C GLU A 90 -17.88 4.85 0.15
N GLU A 91 -18.14 4.54 1.41
CA GLU A 91 -17.10 4.48 2.44
C GLU A 91 -16.10 3.34 2.18
N THR A 92 -16.57 2.18 1.76
CA THR A 92 -15.75 1.03 1.39
C THR A 92 -14.81 1.38 0.23
N ILE A 93 -15.31 2.02 -0.82
CA ILE A 93 -14.48 2.46 -1.95
C ILE A 93 -13.49 3.53 -1.52
N ARG A 94 -13.89 4.50 -0.70
CA ARG A 94 -12.97 5.50 -0.16
C ARG A 94 -11.85 4.88 0.69
N LYS A 95 -12.17 3.87 1.48
CA LYS A 95 -11.18 3.12 2.25
C LYS A 95 -10.20 2.40 1.33
N GLY A 96 -10.70 1.67 0.35
CA GLY A 96 -9.86 0.97 -0.63
C GLY A 96 -8.94 1.90 -1.41
N ARG A 97 -9.44 3.10 -1.81
CA ARG A 97 -8.59 4.12 -2.43
C ARG A 97 -7.45 4.55 -1.52
N ARG A 98 -7.73 4.86 -0.26
CA ARG A 98 -6.69 5.27 0.70
C ARG A 98 -5.64 4.18 0.92
N GLU A 99 -6.07 2.92 0.94
CA GLU A 99 -5.14 1.79 1.06
C GLU A 99 -4.25 1.66 -0.19
N ALA A 100 -4.83 1.78 -1.39
CA ALA A 100 -4.09 1.76 -2.64
C ALA A 100 -3.12 2.96 -2.77
N GLU A 101 -3.56 4.17 -2.39
CA GLU A 101 -2.70 5.36 -2.35
C GLU A 101 -1.52 5.18 -1.40
N LYS A 102 -1.76 4.65 -0.21
CA LYS A 102 -0.71 4.40 0.76
C LYS A 102 0.32 3.39 0.25
N ASP A 103 -0.13 2.32 -0.40
CA ASP A 103 0.75 1.34 -1.03
C ASP A 103 1.60 1.99 -2.15
N LEU A 104 0.98 2.84 -2.99
CA LEU A 104 1.66 3.62 -4.01
C LEU A 104 2.73 4.55 -3.41
N GLU A 105 2.40 5.27 -2.33
CA GLU A 105 3.34 6.15 -1.64
C GLU A 105 4.55 5.38 -1.09
N GLU A 106 4.32 4.22 -0.48
CA GLU A 106 5.39 3.38 0.06
C GLU A 106 6.33 2.88 -1.06
N ILE A 107 5.78 2.47 -2.20
CA ILE A 107 6.57 2.04 -3.37
C ILE A 107 7.34 3.22 -3.98
N ALA A 108 6.72 4.38 -4.10
CA ALA A 108 7.36 5.58 -4.62
C ALA A 108 8.48 6.08 -3.69
N ASP A 109 8.27 6.05 -2.37
CA ASP A 109 9.27 6.42 -1.38
C ASP A 109 10.49 5.49 -1.42
N GLN A 110 10.28 4.18 -1.61
CA GLN A 110 11.38 3.22 -1.80
C GLN A 110 12.24 3.52 -3.04
N LYS A 111 11.65 4.13 -4.07
CA LYS A 111 12.38 4.62 -5.25
C LYS A 111 13.05 5.98 -5.03
N GLY A 112 12.82 6.63 -3.89
CA GLY A 112 13.33 7.96 -3.58
C GLY A 112 12.57 9.08 -4.27
N ALA A 113 11.32 8.86 -4.65
CA ALA A 113 10.47 9.87 -5.27
C ALA A 113 10.11 11.00 -4.31
N ASP A 114 9.89 12.18 -4.86
CA ASP A 114 9.35 13.34 -4.14
C ASP A 114 7.84 13.51 -4.44
N ALA A 115 7.37 12.97 -5.57
CA ALA A 115 5.97 13.01 -5.99
C ALA A 115 5.62 11.89 -6.97
N VAL A 116 4.32 11.68 -7.18
CA VAL A 116 3.76 10.85 -8.24
C VAL A 116 2.86 11.71 -9.11
N VAL A 117 3.14 11.75 -10.41
CA VAL A 117 2.38 12.50 -11.41
C VAL A 117 1.64 11.56 -12.35
N GLY A 118 0.60 12.07 -13.02
CA GLY A 118 -0.21 11.30 -13.95
C GLY A 118 -0.94 10.12 -13.30
N ALA A 119 -1.35 10.28 -12.04
CA ALA A 119 -2.03 9.22 -11.31
C ALA A 119 -3.41 8.91 -11.92
N SER A 120 -3.73 7.64 -12.04
CA SER A 120 -5.00 7.13 -12.52
C SER A 120 -5.48 5.97 -11.66
N TYR A 121 -6.80 5.86 -11.46
CA TYR A 121 -7.42 4.76 -10.72
C TYR A 121 -8.13 3.82 -11.67
N ASP A 122 -7.95 2.54 -11.43
CA ASP A 122 -8.69 1.47 -12.07
C ASP A 122 -9.43 0.64 -11.01
N TYR A 123 -10.60 0.14 -11.37
CA TYR A 123 -11.46 -0.68 -10.52
C TYR A 123 -11.89 -1.89 -11.31
N GLU A 124 -11.68 -3.09 -10.75
CA GLU A 124 -12.08 -4.32 -11.40
C GLU A 124 -12.68 -5.31 -10.39
N GLU A 125 -13.75 -5.97 -10.77
CA GLU A 125 -14.28 -7.09 -10.03
C GLU A 125 -13.54 -8.37 -10.46
N MET A 126 -12.63 -8.86 -9.62
CA MET A 126 -11.79 -10.02 -9.91
C MET A 126 -12.52 -11.34 -9.75
N ALA A 127 -13.46 -11.40 -8.83
CA ALA A 127 -14.34 -12.54 -8.57
C ALA A 127 -15.61 -12.03 -7.90
N GLU A 128 -16.65 -12.88 -7.83
CA GLU A 128 -17.91 -12.50 -7.19
C GLU A 128 -17.68 -11.92 -5.79
N GLY A 129 -17.91 -10.63 -5.66
CA GLY A 129 -17.75 -9.89 -4.42
C GLY A 129 -16.31 -9.51 -4.04
N MET A 130 -15.34 -9.61 -4.95
CA MET A 130 -13.98 -9.13 -4.75
C MET A 130 -13.68 -7.95 -5.68
N LEU A 131 -13.53 -6.76 -5.12
CA LEU A 131 -13.16 -5.55 -5.84
C LEU A 131 -11.65 -5.30 -5.70
N TRP A 132 -10.96 -5.19 -6.83
CA TRP A 132 -9.60 -4.74 -6.93
C TRP A 132 -9.58 -3.25 -7.27
N ILE A 133 -8.84 -2.48 -6.49
CA ILE A 133 -8.61 -1.05 -6.72
C ILE A 133 -7.13 -0.87 -6.96
N ASN A 134 -6.80 -0.27 -8.09
CA ASN A 134 -5.43 0.02 -8.46
C ASN A 134 -5.27 1.52 -8.70
N VAL A 135 -4.18 2.09 -8.25
CA VAL A 135 -3.73 3.43 -8.59
C VAL A 135 -2.34 3.35 -9.21
N THR A 136 -2.18 3.89 -10.40
CA THR A 136 -0.93 3.86 -11.15
C THR A 136 -0.48 5.29 -11.44
N GLY A 137 0.81 5.55 -11.44
CA GLY A 137 1.37 6.85 -11.79
C GLY A 137 2.85 6.77 -12.08
N THR A 138 3.48 7.92 -12.31
CA THR A 138 4.92 8.03 -12.54
C THR A 138 5.59 8.68 -11.33
N ALA A 139 6.48 7.94 -10.70
CA ALA A 139 7.32 8.45 -9.62
C ALA A 139 8.37 9.43 -10.18
N VAL A 140 8.51 10.58 -9.56
CA VAL A 140 9.40 11.65 -10.02
C VAL A 140 10.22 12.23 -8.88
N LYS A 141 11.42 12.72 -9.26
CA LYS A 141 12.27 13.54 -8.43
C LYS A 141 12.07 15.00 -8.84
N LEU A 142 11.94 15.87 -7.87
CA LEU A 142 11.77 17.31 -8.09
C LEU A 142 13.09 18.06 -7.83
N GLU A 143 13.23 19.24 -8.48
CA GLU A 143 14.32 20.19 -8.18
C GLU A 143 14.06 20.91 -6.85
#